data_bea2212bd6efecd106b4398720e370be
#
_entry.id   bea2212bd6efecd106b4398720e370be
#
_cell.length_a   1.000
_cell.length_b   1.000
_cell.length_c   1.000
_cell.angle_alpha   90.00
_cell.angle_beta   90.00
_cell.angle_gamma   90.00
#
_symmetry.space_group_name_H-M   'P 1'
#
loop_
_entity.id
_entity.type
_entity.pdbx_description
1 polymer ?
#
loop_
_entity_poly.entity_id
_entity_poly.type
_entity_poly.pdbx_seq_one_letter_code
_entity_poly.pdbx_strand_id
1 'polypeptide(L)'
;MAVAQYEDRAFRVVVDTYVTDKDGTGIVHQAPGFGEDDHRIALAYEIIGEDEMPPCPIDDAGKFTSEVSDFAGQYVKVNLLYDFVHDVRGLIQPTLFTRMQTRKL
;
A
#
# COMPACT_ATOMS: atom_id res chain seq x y z
N MET A 1 12.05 2.30 -10.21
CA MET A 1 11.28 1.75 -9.11
C MET A 1 9.79 1.74 -9.43
N ALA A 2 9.07 0.76 -8.92
CA ALA A 2 7.66 0.52 -9.25
C ALA A 2 6.69 1.70 -9.01
N VAL A 3 7.08 2.68 -8.23
CA VAL A 3 6.21 3.84 -7.88
C VAL A 3 5.93 4.73 -9.09
N ALA A 4 6.94 4.98 -9.93
CA ALA A 4 6.80 5.88 -11.06
C ALA A 4 5.72 5.43 -12.06
N GLN A 5 5.54 4.13 -12.22
CA GLN A 5 4.52 3.60 -13.14
C GLN A 5 3.08 3.79 -12.66
N TYR A 6 2.89 4.13 -11.38
CA TYR A 6 1.57 4.33 -10.80
C TYR A 6 1.23 5.81 -10.54
N GLU A 7 2.12 6.75 -10.85
CA GLU A 7 1.90 8.17 -10.56
C GLU A 7 0.60 8.69 -11.14
N ASP A 8 0.26 8.28 -12.35
CA ASP A 8 -0.94 8.74 -13.05
C ASP A 8 -2.23 8.04 -12.60
N ARG A 9 -2.12 6.90 -11.95
CA ARG A 9 -3.25 6.02 -11.64
C ARG A 9 -3.54 5.94 -10.15
N ALA A 10 -2.51 5.95 -9.33
CA ALA A 10 -2.58 5.85 -7.88
C ALA A 10 -2.55 7.23 -7.21
N PHE A 11 -2.37 7.29 -5.93
CA PHE A 11 -2.28 8.52 -5.13
C PHE A 11 -3.52 9.42 -5.24
N ARG A 12 -4.68 8.82 -5.33
CA ARG A 12 -5.96 9.53 -5.42
C ARG A 12 -6.96 8.98 -4.42
N VAL A 13 -8.01 9.75 -4.17
CA VAL A 13 -9.13 9.33 -3.33
C VAL A 13 -10.19 8.70 -4.22
N VAL A 14 -10.61 7.50 -3.85
CA VAL A 14 -11.75 6.80 -4.47
C VAL A 14 -12.79 6.51 -3.42
N VAL A 15 -14.00 6.14 -3.83
CA VAL A 15 -15.11 5.91 -2.91
C VAL A 15 -15.64 4.48 -3.05
N ASP A 16 -16.03 3.91 -1.92
CA ASP A 16 -16.64 2.58 -1.90
C ASP A 16 -17.59 2.46 -0.69
N THR A 17 -18.57 1.60 -0.83
CA THR A 17 -19.61 1.42 0.19
C THR A 17 -19.16 0.62 1.41
N TYR A 18 -18.04 -0.11 1.34
CA TYR A 18 -17.55 -0.87 2.47
C TYR A 18 -16.92 0.02 3.56
N VAL A 19 -16.52 1.24 3.21
CA VAL A 19 -15.94 2.18 4.14
C VAL A 19 -17.03 2.84 4.97
N THR A 20 -16.88 2.82 6.29
CA THR A 20 -17.82 3.44 7.23
C THR A 20 -17.11 4.45 8.12
N ASP A 21 -17.86 5.37 8.67
CA ASP A 21 -17.40 6.33 9.67
C ASP A 21 -17.77 5.92 11.10
N LYS A 22 -18.36 4.74 11.25
CA LYS A 22 -18.77 4.19 12.57
C LYS A 22 -17.57 3.76 13.40
N ASP A 23 -16.55 3.21 12.72
CA ASP A 23 -15.30 2.77 13.32
C ASP A 23 -14.15 3.52 12.67
N GLY A 24 -13.87 4.73 13.12
CA GLY A 24 -12.79 5.54 12.58
C GLY A 24 -13.27 6.79 11.83
N THR A 25 -12.46 7.24 10.90
CA THR A 25 -12.63 8.55 10.25
C THR A 25 -13.50 8.53 8.99
N GLY A 26 -13.83 7.36 8.47
CA GLY A 26 -14.45 7.23 7.14
C GLY A 26 -13.45 7.29 5.98
N ILE A 27 -12.17 7.32 6.30
CA ILE A 27 -11.07 7.30 5.33
C ILE A 27 -10.18 6.11 5.60
N VAL A 28 -9.92 5.30 4.57
CA VAL A 28 -9.11 4.08 4.67
C VAL A 28 -7.94 4.18 3.71
N HIS A 29 -6.75 3.90 4.21
CA HIS A 29 -5.56 3.76 3.38
C HIS A 29 -5.59 2.40 2.67
N GLN A 30 -5.29 2.41 1.38
CA GLN A 30 -5.38 1.21 0.54
C GLN A 30 -4.02 0.75 0.06
N ALA A 31 -3.82 -0.57 0.12
CA ALA A 31 -2.62 -1.24 -0.39
C ALA A 31 -3.04 -2.51 -1.17
N PRO A 32 -3.16 -2.41 -2.50
CA PRO A 32 -3.72 -3.49 -3.33
C PRO A 32 -3.01 -4.84 -3.25
N GLY A 33 -1.73 -4.85 -2.90
CA GLY A 33 -0.96 -6.08 -2.72
C GLY A 33 -1.21 -6.79 -1.40
N PHE A 34 -1.96 -6.19 -0.46
CA PHE A 34 -2.06 -6.67 0.92
C PHE A 34 -3.49 -6.82 1.44
N GLY A 35 -4.49 -6.42 0.68
CA GLY A 35 -5.88 -6.52 1.09
C GLY A 35 -6.80 -6.87 -0.06
N GLU A 36 -7.78 -7.75 0.19
CA GLU A 36 -8.74 -8.19 -0.81
C GLU A 36 -9.63 -7.05 -1.30
N ASP A 37 -10.20 -6.26 -0.39
CA ASP A 37 -10.99 -5.09 -0.75
C ASP A 37 -10.15 -4.04 -1.48
N ASP A 38 -8.92 -3.84 -1.02
CA ASP A 38 -7.97 -2.92 -1.63
C ASP A 38 -7.67 -3.30 -3.07
N HIS A 39 -7.48 -4.60 -3.30
CA HIS A 39 -7.25 -5.14 -4.64
C HIS A 39 -8.47 -4.98 -5.53
N ARG A 40 -9.65 -5.33 -5.03
CA ARG A 40 -10.91 -5.19 -5.74
C ARG A 40 -11.16 -3.75 -6.19
N ILE A 41 -10.94 -2.79 -5.29
CA ILE A 41 -11.13 -1.37 -5.58
C ILE A 41 -10.10 -0.88 -6.60
N ALA A 42 -8.87 -1.31 -6.48
CA ALA A 42 -7.82 -0.94 -7.43
C ALA A 42 -8.12 -1.42 -8.85
N LEU A 43 -8.71 -2.60 -8.98
CA LEU A 43 -9.21 -3.10 -10.27
C LEU A 43 -10.40 -2.28 -10.78
N ALA A 44 -11.37 -2.00 -9.91
CA ALA A 44 -12.58 -1.28 -10.28
C ALA A 44 -12.30 0.15 -10.78
N TYR A 45 -11.30 0.79 -10.22
CA TYR A 45 -10.89 2.15 -10.61
C TYR A 45 -9.74 2.16 -11.61
N GLU A 46 -9.38 1.02 -12.17
CA GLU A 46 -8.32 0.86 -13.16
C GLU A 46 -6.94 1.37 -12.69
N ILE A 47 -6.71 1.31 -11.39
CA ILE A 47 -5.42 1.65 -10.80
C ILE A 47 -4.39 0.55 -11.11
N ILE A 48 -4.85 -0.70 -11.09
CA ILE A 48 -4.09 -1.85 -11.58
C ILE A 48 -4.90 -2.56 -12.65
N GLY A 49 -4.22 -3.16 -13.62
CA GLY A 49 -4.86 -3.99 -14.65
C GLY A 49 -5.19 -5.39 -14.12
N GLU A 50 -6.12 -6.08 -14.79
CA GLU A 50 -6.53 -7.44 -14.41
C GLU A 50 -5.36 -8.43 -14.43
N ASP A 51 -4.44 -8.27 -15.35
CA ASP A 51 -3.25 -9.12 -15.50
C ASP A 51 -2.01 -8.52 -14.82
N GLU A 52 -2.16 -7.41 -14.12
CA GLU A 52 -1.07 -6.70 -13.47
C GLU A 52 -0.95 -7.11 -12.01
N MET A 53 0.26 -7.52 -11.61
CA MET A 53 0.53 -7.83 -10.21
C MET A 53 0.72 -6.52 -9.43
N PRO A 54 -0.01 -6.33 -8.33
CA PRO A 54 0.22 -5.16 -7.49
C PRO A 54 1.61 -5.21 -6.86
N PRO A 55 2.20 -4.05 -6.57
CA PRO A 55 3.52 -4.01 -5.94
C PRO A 55 3.49 -4.67 -4.56
N CYS A 56 4.38 -5.62 -4.36
CA CYS A 56 4.56 -6.32 -3.09
C CYS A 56 6.05 -6.41 -2.81
N PRO A 57 6.62 -5.43 -2.12
CA PRO A 57 8.07 -5.39 -1.84
C PRO A 57 8.48 -6.26 -0.66
N ILE A 58 7.71 -7.28 -0.36
CA ILE A 58 7.93 -8.21 0.75
C ILE A 58 7.90 -9.63 0.19
N ASP A 59 8.90 -10.42 0.52
CA ASP A 59 9.00 -11.82 0.08
C ASP A 59 8.17 -12.77 0.96
N ASP A 60 8.16 -14.04 0.59
CA ASP A 60 7.42 -15.09 1.33
C ASP A 60 7.92 -15.30 2.76
N ALA A 61 9.15 -14.91 3.06
CA ALA A 61 9.71 -14.95 4.41
C ALA A 61 9.36 -13.73 5.26
N GLY A 62 8.65 -12.76 4.70
CA GLY A 62 8.30 -11.51 5.38
C GLY A 62 9.42 -10.49 5.42
N LYS A 63 10.37 -10.59 4.53
CA LYS A 63 11.49 -9.67 4.43
C LYS A 63 11.33 -8.71 3.26
N PHE A 64 11.87 -7.52 3.40
CA PHE A 64 11.91 -6.57 2.30
C PHE A 64 12.74 -7.10 1.13
N THR A 65 12.23 -6.95 -0.07
CA THR A 65 12.93 -7.27 -1.30
C THR A 65 13.95 -6.18 -1.65
N SER A 66 14.74 -6.42 -2.70
CA SER A 66 15.73 -5.44 -3.19
C SER A 66 15.10 -4.14 -3.71
N GLU A 67 13.80 -4.12 -3.97
CA GLU A 67 13.07 -2.91 -4.34
C GLU A 67 13.12 -1.85 -3.23
N VAL A 68 13.26 -2.29 -1.98
CA VAL A 68 13.45 -1.44 -0.82
C VAL A 68 14.93 -1.50 -0.44
N SER A 69 15.77 -0.80 -1.20
CA SER A 69 17.22 -0.91 -1.07
C SER A 69 17.75 -0.66 0.33
N ASP A 70 17.16 0.29 1.06
CA ASP A 70 17.61 0.66 2.40
C ASP A 70 17.31 -0.41 3.46
N PHE A 71 16.33 -1.26 3.22
CA PHE A 71 15.87 -2.27 4.17
C PHE A 71 15.87 -3.69 3.60
N ALA A 72 16.45 -3.88 2.42
CA ALA A 72 16.49 -5.17 1.75
C ALA A 72 17.01 -6.28 2.66
N GLY A 73 16.29 -7.39 2.71
CA GLY A 73 16.63 -8.54 3.54
C GLY A 73 16.22 -8.42 5.01
N GLN A 74 15.73 -7.27 5.46
CA GLN A 74 15.24 -7.11 6.83
C GLN A 74 13.80 -7.59 6.95
N TYR A 75 13.48 -8.19 8.08
CA TYR A 75 12.13 -8.67 8.37
C TYR A 75 11.19 -7.49 8.64
N VAL A 76 10.05 -7.49 7.96
CA VAL A 76 9.08 -6.37 8.00
C VAL A 76 8.53 -6.11 9.40
N LYS A 77 8.42 -7.12 10.23
CA LYS A 77 7.96 -7.02 11.62
C LYS A 77 9.09 -6.82 12.62
N VAL A 78 10.18 -6.23 12.20
CA VAL A 78 11.24 -5.84 13.14
C VAL A 78 10.72 -4.70 13.98
N ASN A 79 9.97 -5.07 14.96
CA ASN A 79 9.45 -4.19 16.01
C ASN A 79 10.50 -3.85 17.07
N LEU A 80 11.74 -4.21 16.82
CA LEU A 80 12.82 -4.06 17.78
C LEU A 80 13.35 -2.65 17.88
N LEU A 81 13.07 -1.82 16.89
CA LEU A 81 13.57 -0.46 16.84
C LEU A 81 12.41 0.47 16.57
N TYR A 82 11.95 1.12 17.62
CA TYR A 82 10.98 2.19 17.56
C TYR A 82 11.40 3.25 16.52
N ASP A 83 12.67 3.54 16.45
CA ASP A 83 13.27 4.46 15.49
C ASP A 83 13.12 3.94 14.05
N PHE A 84 13.24 2.65 13.85
CA PHE A 84 13.06 2.01 12.55
C PHE A 84 11.64 2.18 12.02
N VAL A 85 10.63 2.03 12.87
CA VAL A 85 9.22 2.23 12.49
C VAL A 85 8.96 3.68 12.07
N HIS A 86 9.64 4.62 12.69
CA HIS A 86 9.55 6.04 12.35
C HIS A 86 10.13 6.32 10.97
N ASP A 87 11.29 5.77 10.67
CA ASP A 87 11.95 5.95 9.37
C ASP A 87 11.19 5.26 8.25
N VAL A 88 10.69 4.07 8.52
CA VAL A 88 9.89 3.29 7.55
C VAL A 88 8.58 3.98 7.20
N ARG A 89 7.94 4.69 8.12
CA ARG A 89 6.73 5.45 7.82
C ARG A 89 6.92 6.51 6.73
N GLY A 90 8.06 7.16 6.74
CA GLY A 90 8.38 8.17 5.73
C GLY A 90 8.71 7.57 4.37
N LEU A 91 9.33 6.40 4.35
CA LEU A 91 9.85 5.78 3.13
C LEU A 91 8.86 4.81 2.47
N ILE A 92 8.18 3.98 3.25
CA ILE A 92 7.31 2.94 2.70
C ILE A 92 5.99 3.50 2.19
N GLN A 93 5.33 4.37 2.94
CA GLN A 93 4.01 4.87 2.57
C GLN A 93 4.00 5.66 1.26
N PRO A 94 4.93 6.58 1.00
CA PRO A 94 4.92 7.30 -0.26
C PRO A 94 5.46 6.51 -1.45
N THR A 95 6.30 5.50 -1.23
CA THR A 95 7.08 4.88 -2.31
C THR A 95 6.68 3.46 -2.66
N LEU A 96 6.09 2.71 -1.75
CA LEU A 96 5.85 1.27 -1.92
C LEU A 96 4.38 0.89 -1.97
N PHE A 97 3.51 1.69 -1.36
CA PHE A 97 2.08 1.45 -1.36
C PHE A 97 1.39 2.43 -2.29
N THR A 98 0.48 1.93 -3.07
CA THR A 98 -0.45 2.77 -3.81
C THR A 98 -1.27 3.56 -2.79
N ARG A 99 -1.06 4.85 -2.74
CA ARG A 99 -1.84 5.73 -1.87
C ARG A 99 -3.22 5.89 -2.45
N MET A 100 -4.06 5.03 -2.04
CA MET A 100 -5.48 5.09 -2.31
C MET A 100 -6.22 5.34 -1.02
N GLN A 101 -7.08 6.30 -1.00
CA GLN A 101 -7.99 6.51 0.11
C GLN A 101 -9.41 6.34 -0.39
N THR A 102 -10.17 5.51 0.28
CA THR A 102 -11.60 5.41 0.04
C THR A 102 -12.36 6.08 1.17
N ARG A 103 -13.42 6.74 0.84
CA ARG A 103 -14.32 7.28 1.85
C ARG A 103 -15.76 6.96 1.50
N LYS A 104 -16.57 6.93 2.52
CA LYS A 104 -18.02 6.79 2.37
C LYS A 104 -18.60 8.03 1.69
N LEU A 105 -19.45 7.78 0.76
CA LEU A 105 -20.27 8.82 0.13
C LEU A 105 -21.32 9.39 1.10
#